data_67c771dacfe7973b457453966e0276de
#
_entry.id   67c771dacfe7973b457453966e0276de
#
_cell.length_a   1.000
_cell.length_b   1.000
_cell.length_c   1.000
_cell.angle_alpha   90.00
_cell.angle_beta   90.00
_cell.angle_gamma   90.00
#
_symmetry.space_group_name_H-M   'P 1'
#
loop_
_entity.id
_entity.type
_entity.pdbx_description
1 polymer ?
#
loop_
_entity_poly.entity_id
_entity_poly.type
_entity_poly.pdbx_seq_one_letter_code
_entity_poly.pdbx_strand_id
1 'polypeptide(L)'
;MPNPTLANLQRQLREKFPMAHRKLALTAADASPDFDLENPATFPCGGITEIIPAHPAAGISLILASLLEHEPPTSTVPELALIDGRDGFDPASFSAIECSKLLWLRCQTPEQSLKAADLILRDGNLPRLVIDLLSFPISELRRIPNNVWYRLKQLIETYDSTTIALCPQELIPCARLRLSMRSGFTLDHLVFSRQELFQQLHATSLLQRKTAQA
;
A
#
# COMPACT_ATOMS: atom_id res chain seq x y z
N MET A 1 18.39 -9.99 -28.37
CA MET A 1 18.88 -11.26 -27.82
C MET A 1 18.90 -11.13 -26.30
N PRO A 2 18.27 -12.01 -25.52
CA PRO A 2 18.30 -11.91 -24.06
C PRO A 2 19.74 -12.06 -23.56
N ASN A 3 20.11 -11.25 -22.58
CA ASN A 3 21.43 -11.25 -21.96
C ASN A 3 21.70 -12.62 -21.32
N PRO A 4 22.74 -13.37 -21.71
CA PRO A 4 23.02 -14.73 -21.23
C PRO A 4 23.22 -14.78 -19.71
N THR A 5 23.66 -13.67 -19.10
CA THR A 5 23.83 -13.53 -17.65
C THR A 5 22.47 -13.51 -16.93
N LEU A 6 21.47 -12.82 -17.50
CA LEU A 6 20.12 -12.76 -16.95
C LEU A 6 19.42 -14.13 -16.97
N ALA A 7 19.53 -14.84 -18.11
CA ALA A 7 18.96 -16.18 -18.26
C ALA A 7 19.58 -17.19 -17.27
N ASN A 8 20.88 -17.11 -17.02
CA ASN A 8 21.56 -17.94 -16.02
C ASN A 8 21.10 -17.61 -14.59
N LEU A 9 20.96 -16.34 -14.27
CA LEU A 9 20.46 -15.89 -12.96
C LEU A 9 19.02 -16.38 -12.72
N GLN A 10 18.14 -16.21 -13.70
CA GLN A 10 16.76 -16.69 -13.62
C GLN A 10 16.70 -18.21 -13.42
N ARG A 11 17.54 -18.98 -14.10
CA ARG A 11 17.63 -20.43 -13.91
C ARG A 11 18.07 -20.78 -12.49
N GLN A 12 19.12 -20.15 -11.96
CA GLN A 12 19.60 -20.38 -10.60
C GLN A 12 18.56 -20.01 -9.53
N LEU A 13 17.80 -18.92 -9.77
CA LEU A 13 16.71 -18.52 -8.87
C LEU A 13 15.56 -19.51 -8.89
N ARG A 14 15.20 -20.07 -10.05
CA ARG A 14 14.19 -21.13 -10.16
C ARG A 14 14.60 -22.39 -9.41
N GLU A 15 15.87 -22.78 -9.50
CA GLU A 15 16.40 -23.93 -8.79
C GLU A 15 16.44 -23.74 -7.27
N LYS A 16 16.84 -22.55 -6.80
CA LYS A 16 16.96 -22.23 -5.38
C LYS A 16 15.63 -21.89 -4.70
N PHE A 17 14.70 -21.29 -5.46
CA PHE A 17 13.44 -20.78 -4.92
C PHE A 17 12.24 -21.23 -5.77
N PRO A 18 11.95 -22.52 -5.87
CA PRO A 18 10.90 -23.05 -6.75
C PRO A 18 9.50 -22.49 -6.40
N MET A 19 9.26 -22.11 -5.14
CA MET A 19 7.99 -21.54 -4.71
C MET A 19 7.75 -20.12 -5.25
N ALA A 20 8.80 -19.36 -5.51
CA ALA A 20 8.70 -17.99 -6.10
C ALA A 20 8.25 -18.00 -7.58
N HIS A 21 8.33 -19.16 -8.24
CA HIS A 21 7.89 -19.36 -9.63
C HIS A 21 6.55 -20.10 -9.75
N ARG A 22 5.94 -20.48 -8.63
CA ARG A 22 4.65 -21.14 -8.65
C ARG A 22 3.56 -20.11 -8.96
N LYS A 23 2.92 -20.20 -10.14
CA LYS A 23 1.71 -19.44 -10.43
C LYS A 23 0.66 -19.79 -9.38
N LEU A 24 0.30 -18.79 -8.56
CA LEU A 24 -0.87 -18.91 -7.70
C LEU A 24 -2.08 -18.91 -8.64
N ALA A 25 -2.77 -20.06 -8.74
CA ALA A 25 -4.04 -20.12 -9.43
C ALA A 25 -5.04 -19.27 -8.63
N LEU A 26 -5.48 -18.16 -9.20
CA LEU A 26 -6.65 -17.43 -8.71
C LEU A 26 -7.83 -18.38 -8.90
N THR A 27 -8.35 -18.92 -7.80
CA THR A 27 -9.52 -19.80 -7.86
C THR A 27 -10.77 -18.93 -8.06
N ALA A 28 -11.66 -19.35 -8.97
CA ALA A 28 -12.90 -18.65 -9.32
C ALA A 28 -13.91 -18.48 -8.15
N ALA A 29 -13.58 -18.95 -6.96
CA ALA A 29 -14.42 -18.80 -5.76
C ALA A 29 -14.38 -17.39 -5.12
N ASP A 30 -13.55 -16.49 -5.64
CA ASP A 30 -13.33 -15.14 -5.07
C ASP A 30 -13.96 -14.03 -5.94
N ALA A 31 -15.10 -14.29 -6.57
CA ALA A 31 -15.81 -13.30 -7.40
C ALA A 31 -16.58 -12.26 -6.56
N SER A 32 -15.89 -11.58 -5.67
CA SER A 32 -16.27 -10.22 -5.29
C SER A 32 -15.83 -9.29 -6.42
N PRO A 33 -16.57 -8.23 -6.75
CA PRO A 33 -16.18 -7.32 -7.82
C PRO A 33 -14.76 -6.81 -7.55
N ASP A 34 -13.89 -6.91 -8.56
CA ASP A 34 -12.55 -6.35 -8.47
C ASP A 34 -12.67 -4.85 -8.20
N PHE A 35 -11.91 -4.38 -7.24
CA PHE A 35 -11.84 -2.97 -6.91
C PHE A 35 -10.93 -2.27 -7.93
N ASP A 36 -11.41 -1.16 -8.49
CA ASP A 36 -10.65 -0.36 -9.45
C ASP A 36 -9.49 0.35 -8.74
N LEU A 37 -8.30 -0.19 -8.88
CA LEU A 37 -7.07 0.37 -8.35
C LEU A 37 -6.47 1.46 -9.26
N GLU A 38 -6.86 1.51 -10.54
CA GLU A 38 -6.29 2.46 -11.50
C GLU A 38 -6.76 3.90 -11.23
N ASN A 39 -7.89 4.04 -10.56
CA ASN A 39 -8.42 5.33 -10.21
C ASN A 39 -8.19 5.66 -8.73
N PRO A 40 -7.21 6.52 -8.37
CA PRO A 40 -6.95 6.92 -6.99
C PRO A 40 -8.15 7.54 -6.29
N ALA A 41 -9.11 8.09 -7.05
CA ALA A 41 -10.36 8.64 -6.50
C ALA A 41 -11.30 7.57 -5.95
N THR A 42 -11.03 6.28 -6.19
CA THR A 42 -11.79 5.17 -5.60
C THR A 42 -11.48 4.97 -4.11
N PHE A 43 -10.32 5.45 -3.63
CA PHE A 43 -10.02 5.45 -2.21
C PHE A 43 -10.87 6.51 -1.50
N PRO A 44 -11.68 6.12 -0.50
CA PRO A 44 -12.61 7.04 0.13
C PRO A 44 -11.89 8.15 0.90
N CYS A 45 -12.19 9.39 0.55
CA CYS A 45 -11.81 10.56 1.33
C CYS A 45 -12.58 10.58 2.66
N GLY A 46 -11.99 11.10 3.72
CA GLY A 46 -12.60 11.07 5.06
C GLY A 46 -12.71 9.68 5.67
N GLY A 47 -11.87 8.72 5.26
CA GLY A 47 -11.91 7.37 5.79
C GLY A 47 -10.59 6.62 5.68
N ILE A 48 -10.45 5.54 6.45
CA ILE A 48 -9.27 4.68 6.40
C ILE A 48 -9.53 3.53 5.44
N THR A 49 -8.68 3.38 4.43
CA THR A 49 -8.59 2.18 3.61
C THR A 49 -7.51 1.28 4.17
N GLU A 50 -7.87 0.07 4.55
CA GLU A 50 -6.93 -0.96 4.99
C GLU A 50 -6.65 -1.92 3.83
N ILE A 51 -5.37 -2.04 3.45
CA ILE A 51 -4.92 -2.93 2.38
C ILE A 51 -4.10 -4.06 2.98
N ILE A 52 -4.48 -5.29 2.66
CA ILE A 52 -3.90 -6.52 3.21
C ILE A 52 -3.35 -7.35 2.05
N PRO A 53 -2.04 -7.64 2.02
CA PRO A 53 -1.48 -8.54 1.02
C PRO A 53 -1.90 -9.98 1.32
N ALA A 54 -2.44 -10.68 0.34
CA ALA A 54 -2.77 -12.10 0.46
C ALA A 54 -1.52 -13.00 0.53
N HIS A 55 -0.39 -12.50 0.04
CA HIS A 55 0.92 -13.18 0.07
C HIS A 55 2.06 -12.14 -0.05
N PRO A 56 3.32 -12.47 0.30
CA PRO A 56 4.42 -11.50 0.34
C PRO A 56 4.68 -10.74 -0.97
N ALA A 57 4.41 -11.35 -2.13
CA ALA A 57 4.63 -10.74 -3.44
C ALA A 57 3.34 -10.15 -4.05
N ALA A 58 2.41 -9.68 -3.23
CA ALA A 58 1.11 -9.16 -3.68
C ALA A 58 1.17 -7.81 -4.43
N GLY A 59 2.36 -7.23 -4.63
CA GLY A 59 2.54 -6.00 -5.42
C GLY A 59 2.14 -4.72 -4.67
N ILE A 60 2.18 -4.71 -3.35
CA ILE A 60 1.78 -3.54 -2.53
C ILE A 60 2.58 -2.28 -2.88
N SER A 61 3.88 -2.39 -3.19
CA SER A 61 4.73 -1.26 -3.58
C SER A 61 4.24 -0.54 -4.85
N LEU A 62 3.50 -1.23 -5.71
CA LEU A 62 2.92 -0.65 -6.91
C LEU A 62 1.78 0.33 -6.58
N ILE A 63 1.10 0.15 -5.45
CA ILE A 63 0.08 1.10 -4.98
C ILE A 63 0.73 2.46 -4.68
N LEU A 64 1.86 2.46 -3.94
CA LEU A 64 2.58 3.69 -3.66
C LEU A 64 3.09 4.35 -4.95
N ALA A 65 3.59 3.55 -5.89
CA ALA A 65 4.03 4.05 -7.19
C ALA A 65 2.88 4.73 -7.94
N SER A 66 1.73 4.08 -8.04
CA SER A 66 0.54 4.66 -8.69
C SER A 66 0.10 5.96 -8.03
N LEU A 67 0.09 6.03 -6.69
CA LEU A 67 -0.25 7.26 -5.98
C LEU A 67 0.71 8.40 -6.31
N LEU A 68 2.01 8.14 -6.42
CA LEU A 68 3.04 9.16 -6.76
C LEU A 68 2.98 9.58 -8.23
N GLU A 69 2.64 8.68 -9.15
CA GLU A 69 2.50 8.98 -10.58
C GLU A 69 1.32 9.92 -10.86
N HIS A 70 0.22 9.81 -10.08
CA HIS A 70 -0.97 10.64 -10.24
C HIS A 70 -0.85 12.04 -9.61
N GLU A 71 0.25 12.35 -8.91
CA GLU A 71 0.48 13.67 -8.38
C GLU A 71 0.82 14.68 -9.50
N PRO A 72 0.26 15.90 -9.46
CA PRO A 72 0.54 16.89 -10.49
C PRO A 72 2.04 17.24 -10.54
N PRO A 73 2.65 17.31 -11.74
CA PRO A 73 4.09 17.55 -11.87
C PRO A 73 4.51 18.97 -11.45
N THR A 74 3.55 19.86 -11.27
CA THR A 74 3.75 21.28 -10.95
C THR A 74 3.74 21.60 -9.46
N SER A 75 3.39 20.65 -8.60
CA SER A 75 3.42 20.86 -7.15
C SER A 75 4.85 20.95 -6.63
N THR A 76 5.17 22.04 -5.94
CA THR A 76 6.45 22.23 -5.23
C THR A 76 6.38 21.77 -3.78
N VAL A 77 5.20 21.37 -3.32
CA VAL A 77 4.93 20.90 -1.95
C VAL A 77 4.56 19.44 -2.00
N PRO A 78 5.05 18.60 -1.08
CA PRO A 78 4.59 17.22 -0.97
C PRO A 78 3.06 17.14 -0.81
N GLU A 79 2.42 16.26 -1.55
CA GLU A 79 0.98 16.00 -1.46
C GLU A 79 0.65 14.63 -0.86
N LEU A 80 1.66 13.81 -0.70
CA LEU A 80 1.58 12.48 -0.11
C LEU A 80 2.57 12.36 1.06
N ALA A 81 2.10 11.91 2.21
CA ALA A 81 2.97 11.45 3.28
C ALA A 81 3.05 9.93 3.30
N LEU A 82 4.26 9.39 3.43
CA LEU A 82 4.52 7.99 3.71
C LEU A 82 5.12 7.85 5.10
N ILE A 83 4.40 7.18 5.97
CA ILE A 83 4.93 6.71 7.25
C ILE A 83 5.43 5.29 7.02
N ASP A 84 6.75 5.16 6.91
CA ASP A 84 7.45 3.93 6.59
C ASP A 84 7.85 3.18 7.87
N GLY A 85 7.22 2.06 8.10
CA GLY A 85 7.51 1.18 9.22
C GLY A 85 8.69 0.25 8.93
N ARG A 86 9.79 0.44 9.64
CA ARG A 86 11.01 -0.38 9.57
C ARG A 86 11.71 -0.35 8.21
N ASP A 87 11.75 0.82 7.57
CA ASP A 87 12.51 1.04 6.34
C ASP A 87 12.12 0.09 5.20
N GLY A 88 10.81 -0.08 4.97
CA GLY A 88 10.27 -0.90 3.88
C GLY A 88 10.30 -0.21 2.52
N PHE A 89 10.40 1.13 2.50
CA PHE A 89 10.44 1.93 1.29
C PHE A 89 11.86 2.03 0.72
N ASP A 90 12.01 1.69 -0.56
CA ASP A 90 13.27 1.88 -1.29
C ASP A 90 13.17 3.07 -2.25
N PRO A 91 13.77 4.23 -1.91
CA PRO A 91 13.73 5.41 -2.76
C PRO A 91 14.51 5.23 -4.08
N ALA A 92 15.45 4.27 -4.16
CA ALA A 92 16.18 4.00 -5.39
C ALA A 92 15.29 3.37 -6.49
N SER A 93 14.14 2.85 -6.10
CA SER A 93 13.12 2.34 -7.02
C SER A 93 12.27 3.45 -7.66
N PHE A 94 12.45 4.72 -7.28
CA PHE A 94 11.65 5.87 -7.73
C PHE A 94 12.53 6.95 -8.34
N SER A 95 11.97 7.76 -9.24
CA SER A 95 12.66 8.92 -9.79
C SER A 95 12.81 10.03 -8.73
N ALA A 96 13.77 10.93 -8.95
CA ALA A 96 13.94 12.10 -8.08
C ALA A 96 12.67 12.99 -8.05
N ILE A 97 11.93 13.05 -9.16
CA ILE A 97 10.67 13.80 -9.25
C ILE A 97 9.59 13.16 -8.38
N GLU A 98 9.41 11.84 -8.43
CA GLU A 98 8.46 11.13 -7.57
C GLU A 98 8.83 11.29 -6.09
N CYS A 99 10.10 11.12 -5.74
CA CYS A 99 10.56 11.32 -4.37
C CYS A 99 10.37 12.76 -3.86
N SER A 100 10.45 13.79 -4.72
CA SER A 100 10.25 15.17 -4.31
C SER A 100 8.80 15.50 -3.91
N LYS A 101 7.83 14.68 -4.35
CA LYS A 101 6.41 14.80 -4.02
C LYS A 101 6.03 14.11 -2.71
N LEU A 102 6.99 13.41 -2.10
CA LEU A 102 6.77 12.54 -0.94
C LEU A 102 7.35 13.14 0.33
N LEU A 103 6.52 13.31 1.35
CA LEU A 103 6.99 13.48 2.72
C LEU A 103 7.23 12.09 3.32
N TRP A 104 8.49 11.66 3.37
CA TRP A 104 8.87 10.35 3.88
C TRP A 104 9.30 10.40 5.34
N LEU A 105 8.59 9.69 6.21
CA LEU A 105 8.87 9.56 7.64
C LEU A 105 9.20 8.10 7.98
N ARG A 106 10.41 7.89 8.50
CA ARG A 106 10.90 6.57 8.91
C ARG A 106 10.59 6.31 10.38
N CYS A 107 9.91 5.22 10.68
CA CYS A 107 9.49 4.85 12.02
C CYS A 107 9.97 3.44 12.38
N GLN A 108 10.44 3.25 13.62
CA GLN A 108 10.99 1.98 14.09
C GLN A 108 9.99 1.17 14.94
N THR A 109 8.93 1.80 15.41
CA THR A 109 7.88 1.14 16.20
C THR A 109 6.48 1.53 15.72
N PRO A 110 5.46 0.65 15.93
CA PRO A 110 4.08 0.99 15.58
C PRO A 110 3.57 2.26 16.28
N GLU A 111 3.99 2.49 17.52
CA GLU A 111 3.61 3.68 18.28
C GLU A 111 4.17 4.96 17.64
N GLN A 112 5.42 4.93 17.14
CA GLN A 112 5.99 6.05 16.40
C GLN A 112 5.22 6.31 15.11
N SER A 113 4.86 5.26 14.36
CA SER A 113 4.08 5.37 13.13
C SER A 113 2.72 6.03 13.37
N LEU A 114 2.00 5.59 14.40
CA LEU A 114 0.68 6.15 14.72
C LEU A 114 0.75 7.56 15.30
N LYS A 115 1.82 7.90 16.04
CA LYS A 115 2.07 9.25 16.52
C LYS A 115 2.42 10.20 15.36
N ALA A 116 3.22 9.75 14.40
CA ALA A 116 3.51 10.50 13.18
C ALA A 116 2.23 10.75 12.37
N ALA A 117 1.38 9.74 12.21
CA ALA A 117 0.06 9.87 11.56
C ALA A 117 -0.82 10.92 12.25
N ASP A 118 -0.91 10.89 13.58
CA ASP A 118 -1.68 11.87 14.36
C ASP A 118 -1.17 13.30 14.13
N LEU A 119 0.14 13.50 14.09
CA LEU A 119 0.74 14.84 13.86
C LEU A 119 0.46 15.34 12.45
N ILE A 120 0.66 14.51 11.42
CA ILE A 120 0.41 14.88 10.02
C ILE A 120 -1.07 15.20 9.80
N LEU A 121 -1.97 14.38 10.32
CA LEU A 121 -3.41 14.59 10.18
C LEU A 121 -3.87 15.87 10.90
N ARG A 122 -3.29 16.23 12.05
CA ARG A 122 -3.59 17.48 12.76
C ARG A 122 -3.09 18.72 12.04
N ASP A 123 -1.98 18.61 11.33
CA ASP A 123 -1.46 19.69 10.51
C ASP A 123 -2.42 20.05 9.36
N GLY A 124 -3.12 19.05 8.80
CA GLY A 124 -4.20 19.22 7.83
C GLY A 124 -3.75 19.70 6.44
N ASN A 125 -2.45 19.83 6.19
CA ASN A 125 -1.91 20.35 4.93
C ASN A 125 -1.68 19.24 3.88
N LEU A 126 -1.67 17.96 4.28
CA LEU A 126 -1.41 16.83 3.39
C LEU A 126 -2.72 16.07 3.09
N PRO A 127 -3.16 16.08 1.82
CA PRO A 127 -4.43 15.43 1.44
C PRO A 127 -4.37 13.91 1.49
N ARG A 128 -3.16 13.33 1.39
CA ARG A 128 -2.99 11.86 1.33
C ARG A 128 -1.94 11.38 2.33
N LEU A 129 -2.27 10.26 2.98
CA LEU A 129 -1.41 9.62 3.97
C LEU A 129 -1.36 8.10 3.71
N VAL A 130 -0.15 7.55 3.58
CA VAL A 130 0.10 6.11 3.59
C VAL A 130 0.81 5.73 4.88
N ILE A 131 0.30 4.73 5.58
CA ILE A 131 0.88 4.18 6.81
C ILE A 131 1.30 2.75 6.51
N ASP A 132 2.58 2.50 6.36
CA ASP A 132 3.10 1.16 6.13
C ASP A 132 3.42 0.47 7.46
N LEU A 133 2.69 -0.59 7.75
CA LEU A 133 2.83 -1.42 8.95
C LEU A 133 3.24 -2.86 8.61
N LEU A 134 3.54 -3.16 7.35
CA LEU A 134 3.78 -4.54 6.87
C LEU A 134 4.99 -5.19 7.54
N SER A 135 6.03 -4.43 7.81
CA SER A 135 7.28 -4.94 8.37
C SER A 135 7.27 -5.10 9.90
N PHE A 136 6.20 -4.69 10.57
CA PHE A 136 6.08 -4.88 12.02
C PHE A 136 5.57 -6.28 12.37
N PRO A 137 6.07 -6.88 13.46
CA PRO A 137 5.51 -8.12 13.99
C PRO A 137 4.04 -7.97 14.36
N ILE A 138 3.23 -8.96 14.03
CA ILE A 138 1.80 -8.97 14.35
C ILE A 138 1.55 -8.83 15.86
N SER A 139 2.43 -9.40 16.68
CA SER A 139 2.36 -9.29 18.15
C SER A 139 2.49 -7.86 18.66
N GLU A 140 3.26 -7.01 18.00
CA GLU A 140 3.37 -5.58 18.31
C GLU A 140 2.12 -4.84 17.84
N LEU A 141 1.68 -5.09 16.62
CA LEU A 141 0.51 -4.44 16.02
C LEU A 141 -0.79 -4.72 16.81
N ARG A 142 -0.96 -5.94 17.33
CA ARG A 142 -2.12 -6.32 18.16
C ARG A 142 -2.17 -5.63 19.51
N ARG A 143 -1.07 -5.02 19.98
CA ARG A 143 -1.04 -4.23 21.21
C ARG A 143 -1.59 -2.81 21.04
N ILE A 144 -1.77 -2.37 19.79
CA ILE A 144 -2.33 -1.05 19.50
C ILE A 144 -3.78 -1.01 20.01
N PRO A 145 -4.10 -0.10 20.94
CA PRO A 145 -5.47 0.01 21.44
C PRO A 145 -6.42 0.52 20.35
N ASN A 146 -7.64 -0.01 20.31
CA ASN A 146 -8.64 0.37 19.29
C ASN A 146 -8.95 1.87 19.30
N ASN A 147 -8.92 2.55 20.45
CA ASN A 147 -9.17 3.98 20.56
C ASN A 147 -8.19 4.84 19.77
N VAL A 148 -6.98 4.37 19.51
CA VAL A 148 -6.00 5.07 18.66
C VAL A 148 -6.54 5.16 17.23
N TRP A 149 -7.07 4.07 16.68
CA TRP A 149 -7.66 4.03 15.34
C TRP A 149 -8.90 4.92 15.21
N TYR A 150 -9.76 4.93 16.24
CA TYR A 150 -10.94 5.80 16.26
C TYR A 150 -10.56 7.28 16.34
N ARG A 151 -9.48 7.63 17.07
CA ARG A 151 -8.95 9.00 17.10
C ARG A 151 -8.41 9.42 15.74
N LEU A 152 -7.61 8.57 15.07
CA LEU A 152 -7.13 8.85 13.73
C LEU A 152 -8.29 9.02 12.75
N LYS A 153 -9.31 8.15 12.83
CA LYS A 153 -10.53 8.26 12.01
C LYS A 153 -11.18 9.64 12.16
N GLN A 154 -11.35 10.15 13.39
CA GLN A 154 -11.93 11.47 13.64
C GLN A 154 -11.10 12.59 12.98
N LEU A 155 -9.77 12.53 13.04
CA LEU A 155 -8.90 13.50 12.36
C LEU A 155 -9.04 13.41 10.83
N ILE A 156 -9.07 12.21 10.28
CA ILE A 156 -9.25 11.96 8.85
C ILE A 156 -10.58 12.52 8.36
N GLU A 157 -11.67 12.33 9.11
CA GLU A 157 -12.99 12.88 8.82
C GLU A 157 -13.00 14.43 8.92
N THR A 158 -12.30 15.00 9.89
CA THR A 158 -12.25 16.43 10.10
C THR A 158 -11.53 17.17 8.97
N TYR A 159 -10.43 16.62 8.48
CA TYR A 159 -9.59 17.22 7.45
C TYR A 159 -9.82 16.65 6.04
N ASP A 160 -10.80 15.75 5.91
CA ASP A 160 -11.20 15.11 4.64
C ASP A 160 -10.01 14.50 3.87
N SER A 161 -9.07 13.88 4.60
CA SER A 161 -7.88 13.27 4.02
C SER A 161 -8.14 11.84 3.53
N THR A 162 -7.40 11.43 2.50
CA THR A 162 -7.37 10.03 2.04
C THR A 162 -6.26 9.29 2.77
N THR A 163 -6.62 8.33 3.60
CA THR A 163 -5.65 7.57 4.39
C THR A 163 -5.67 6.09 4.02
N ILE A 164 -4.51 5.57 3.64
CA ILE A 164 -4.29 4.15 3.30
C ILE A 164 -3.36 3.55 4.35
N ALA A 165 -3.77 2.46 4.98
CA ALA A 165 -2.95 1.68 5.89
C ALA A 165 -2.63 0.33 5.27
N LEU A 166 -1.34 0.03 5.11
CA LEU A 166 -0.84 -1.25 4.64
C LEU A 166 -0.61 -2.15 5.85
N CYS A 167 -1.41 -3.21 5.98
CA CYS A 167 -1.42 -4.06 7.16
C CYS A 167 -1.16 -5.53 6.80
N PRO A 168 -0.40 -6.29 7.60
CA PRO A 168 -0.15 -7.71 7.32
C PRO A 168 -1.37 -8.60 7.52
N GLN A 169 -2.39 -8.09 8.21
CA GLN A 169 -3.69 -8.74 8.46
C GLN A 169 -4.73 -7.66 8.82
N GLU A 170 -5.98 -8.06 9.02
CA GLU A 170 -7.02 -7.18 9.54
C GLU A 170 -6.68 -6.65 10.93
N LEU A 171 -6.52 -5.32 11.05
CA LEU A 171 -6.13 -4.64 12.30
C LEU A 171 -7.05 -3.48 12.66
N ILE A 172 -7.63 -2.80 11.67
CA ILE A 172 -8.30 -1.51 11.86
C ILE A 172 -9.82 -1.72 12.03
N PRO A 173 -10.36 -1.59 13.24
CA PRO A 173 -11.78 -1.88 13.50
C PRO A 173 -12.71 -0.85 12.84
N CYS A 174 -12.24 0.37 12.61
CA CYS A 174 -13.01 1.46 12.01
C CYS A 174 -12.67 1.71 10.53
N ALA A 175 -12.00 0.77 9.85
CA ALA A 175 -11.75 0.87 8.43
C ALA A 175 -13.05 1.09 7.65
N ARG A 176 -13.04 2.05 6.71
CA ARG A 176 -14.16 2.33 5.83
C ARG A 176 -14.17 1.39 4.63
N LEU A 177 -12.99 1.09 4.13
CA LEU A 177 -12.74 0.13 3.05
C LEU A 177 -11.64 -0.83 3.49
N ARG A 178 -11.80 -2.11 3.20
CA ARG A 178 -10.77 -3.12 3.40
C ARG A 178 -10.61 -3.91 2.12
N LEU A 179 -9.36 -3.97 1.63
CA LEU A 179 -9.01 -4.64 0.40
C LEU A 179 -8.02 -5.78 0.67
N SER A 180 -8.25 -6.92 0.04
CA SER A 180 -7.24 -7.97 -0.09
C SER A 180 -6.54 -7.83 -1.44
N MET A 181 -5.21 -7.69 -1.41
CA MET A 181 -4.39 -7.53 -2.61
C MET A 181 -3.79 -8.86 -3.01
N ARG A 182 -3.89 -9.16 -4.31
CA ARG A 182 -3.31 -10.36 -4.93
C ARG A 182 -2.60 -10.00 -6.22
N SER A 183 -1.56 -10.77 -6.53
CA SER A 183 -0.92 -10.75 -7.84
C SER A 183 -0.50 -12.16 -8.24
N GLY A 184 -0.36 -12.40 -9.54
CA GLY A 184 0.23 -13.63 -10.08
C GLY A 184 1.72 -13.49 -10.41
N PHE A 185 2.42 -12.50 -9.81
CA PHE A 185 3.79 -12.17 -10.17
C PHE A 185 4.76 -13.32 -9.91
N THR A 186 5.62 -13.55 -10.88
CA THR A 186 6.75 -14.47 -10.84
C THR A 186 8.00 -13.71 -11.25
N LEU A 187 9.18 -14.32 -11.12
CA LEU A 187 10.42 -13.69 -11.58
C LEU A 187 10.44 -13.40 -13.09
N ASP A 188 9.59 -14.04 -13.88
CA ASP A 188 9.48 -13.76 -15.31
C ASP A 188 8.85 -12.38 -15.59
N HIS A 189 8.12 -11.82 -14.62
CA HIS A 189 7.49 -10.50 -14.72
C HIS A 189 8.46 -9.34 -14.44
N LEU A 190 9.70 -9.61 -14.01
CA LEU A 190 10.71 -8.57 -13.77
C LEU A 190 11.13 -7.78 -15.03
N VAL A 191 10.73 -8.24 -16.21
CA VAL A 191 10.97 -7.54 -17.49
C VAL A 191 9.88 -6.52 -17.82
N PHE A 192 8.75 -6.55 -17.13
CA PHE A 192 7.64 -5.65 -17.36
C PHE A 192 7.86 -4.31 -16.66
N SER A 193 7.30 -3.26 -17.26
CA SER A 193 7.24 -1.94 -16.64
C SER A 193 6.33 -1.96 -15.40
N ARG A 194 6.50 -0.99 -14.53
CA ARG A 194 5.69 -0.83 -13.32
C ARG A 194 4.19 -0.68 -13.65
N GLN A 195 3.88 0.05 -14.73
CA GLN A 195 2.52 0.24 -15.20
C GLN A 195 1.89 -1.07 -15.70
N GLU A 196 2.62 -1.89 -16.47
CA GLU A 196 2.13 -3.20 -16.91
C GLU A 196 1.90 -4.16 -15.74
N LEU A 197 2.76 -4.08 -14.71
CA LEU A 197 2.56 -4.87 -13.48
C LEU A 197 1.36 -4.37 -12.69
N PHE A 198 1.15 -3.06 -12.61
CA PHE A 198 0.02 -2.48 -11.89
C PHE A 198 -1.33 -2.95 -12.45
N GLN A 199 -1.47 -3.03 -13.78
CA GLN A 199 -2.67 -3.54 -14.46
C GLN A 199 -2.96 -5.03 -14.18
N GLN A 200 -1.99 -5.77 -13.64
CA GLN A 200 -2.15 -7.18 -13.27
C GLN A 200 -2.41 -7.36 -11.76
N LEU A 201 -2.57 -6.27 -11.02
CA LEU A 201 -2.97 -6.34 -9.62
C LEU A 201 -4.46 -6.59 -9.51
N HIS A 202 -4.82 -7.43 -8.55
CA HIS A 202 -6.21 -7.69 -8.22
C HIS A 202 -6.47 -7.28 -6.77
N ALA A 203 -7.46 -6.42 -6.57
CA ALA A 203 -7.94 -6.04 -5.26
C ALA A 203 -9.37 -6.49 -5.06
N THR A 204 -9.61 -7.27 -4.03
CA THR A 204 -10.94 -7.74 -3.65
C THR A 204 -11.41 -7.01 -2.41
N SER A 205 -12.61 -6.43 -2.45
CA SER A 205 -13.20 -5.75 -1.30
C SER A 205 -13.69 -6.75 -0.26
N LEU A 206 -13.07 -6.75 0.91
CA LEU A 206 -13.49 -7.53 2.08
C LEU A 206 -14.54 -6.80 2.92
N LEU A 207 -14.50 -5.46 2.92
CA LEU A 207 -15.40 -4.59 3.67
C LEU A 207 -15.53 -3.24 2.97
N GLN A 208 -16.77 -2.78 2.74
CA GLN A 208 -17.05 -1.42 2.33
C GLN A 208 -18.20 -0.85 3.18
N ARG A 209 -17.90 0.16 4.02
CA ARG A 209 -18.90 0.86 4.81
C ARG A 209 -19.36 2.13 4.07
N LYS A 210 -20.66 2.24 3.82
CA LYS A 210 -21.26 3.47 3.28
C LYS A 210 -21.12 4.60 4.29
N THR A 211 -20.87 5.82 3.81
CA THR A 211 -21.02 7.02 4.65
C THR A 211 -22.49 7.14 5.04
N ALA A 212 -22.78 7.33 6.31
CA ALA A 212 -24.12 7.79 6.70
C ALA A 212 -24.29 9.15 6.04
N GLN A 213 -25.23 9.25 5.10
CA GLN A 213 -25.65 10.56 4.57
C GLN A 213 -26.25 11.32 5.78
N ALA A 214 -25.61 12.44 6.13
CA ALA A 214 -26.15 13.37 7.11
C ALA A 214 -27.32 14.16 6.48
#